data_147e29ed15315043b740d16c6df3c5bd
#
_entry.id   147e29ed15315043b740d16c6df3c5bd
#
_cell.length_a   1.000
_cell.length_b   1.000
_cell.length_c   1.000
_cell.angle_alpha   90.00
_cell.angle_beta   90.00
_cell.angle_gamma   90.00
#
_symmetry.space_group_name_H-M   'P 1'
#
loop_
_entity.id
_entity.type
_entity.pdbx_description
1 polymer ?
#
loop_
_entity_poly.entity_id
_entity_poly.type
_entity_poly.pdbx_seq_one_letter_code
_entity_poly.pdbx_strand_id
1 'polypeptide(L)'
;MRRGGTLEEFYHHLLTIWAADCAQHVLHFFEEKQPNDDRPRRAIELARAWARGEITMSQARAAGGHAMAAARVLSGSARYAAFAAGQAAAVAHVAAHELGAAAYAIKAARAAALNGQTAEAGRLECQWQRAQLPSEIRDLVLDDQKVRNEICWFVFHC
;
A
#
# COMPACT_ATOMS: atom_id res chain seq x y z
N MET A 1 -4.77 -2.32 14.43
CA MET A 1 -3.65 -3.01 15.12
C MET A 1 -3.09 -2.15 16.24
N ARG A 2 -3.08 -2.61 17.46
CA ARG A 2 -2.46 -1.86 18.56
C ARG A 2 -0.95 -2.02 18.47
N ARG A 3 -0.18 -0.92 18.61
CA ARG A 3 1.26 -1.00 18.82
C ARG A 3 1.53 -1.90 20.03
N GLY A 4 2.33 -2.96 19.86
CA GLY A 4 2.67 -3.92 20.90
C GLY A 4 1.76 -5.15 21.03
N GLY A 5 0.79 -5.34 20.12
CA GLY A 5 0.04 -6.60 20.01
C GLY A 5 0.91 -7.70 19.40
N THR A 6 0.73 -8.94 19.88
CA THR A 6 1.33 -10.13 19.26
C THR A 6 0.55 -10.47 18.00
N LEU A 7 0.96 -9.90 16.86
CA LEU A 7 0.48 -10.36 15.55
C LEU A 7 1.29 -11.60 15.18
N GLU A 8 0.61 -12.71 14.93
CA GLU A 8 1.27 -13.91 14.44
C GLU A 8 1.89 -13.68 13.07
N GLU A 9 3.04 -14.30 12.81
CA GLU A 9 3.82 -14.16 11.58
C GLU A 9 2.98 -14.46 10.33
N PHE A 10 2.13 -15.46 10.38
CA PHE A 10 1.20 -15.81 9.31
C PHE A 10 0.32 -14.62 8.89
N TYR A 11 -0.33 -13.96 9.83
CA TYR A 11 -1.18 -12.78 9.53
C TYR A 11 -0.35 -11.59 9.05
N HIS A 12 0.86 -11.42 9.56
CA HIS A 12 1.78 -10.38 9.13
C HIS A 12 2.16 -10.56 7.65
N HIS A 13 2.43 -11.79 7.23
CA HIS A 13 2.70 -12.11 5.83
C HIS A 13 1.49 -11.83 4.94
N LEU A 14 0.27 -12.22 5.35
CA LEU A 14 -0.96 -11.92 4.61
C LEU A 14 -1.20 -10.41 4.46
N LEU A 15 -0.99 -9.63 5.52
CA LEU A 15 -1.08 -8.16 5.47
C LEU A 15 -0.09 -7.57 4.46
N THR A 16 1.13 -8.10 4.42
CA THR A 16 2.17 -7.66 3.48
C THR A 16 1.80 -7.96 2.03
N ILE A 17 1.27 -9.16 1.77
CA ILE A 17 0.81 -9.55 0.42
C ILE A 17 -0.34 -8.65 -0.02
N TRP A 18 -1.36 -8.44 0.82
CA TRP A 18 -2.48 -7.55 0.51
C TRP A 18 -2.02 -6.10 0.27
N ALA A 19 -1.12 -5.58 1.08
CA ALA A 19 -0.55 -4.24 0.89
C ALA A 19 0.21 -4.12 -0.44
N ALA A 20 0.95 -5.18 -0.81
CA ALA A 20 1.64 -5.26 -2.09
C ALA A 20 0.66 -5.30 -3.27
N ASP A 21 -0.47 -5.99 -3.13
CA ASP A 21 -1.52 -6.03 -4.15
C ASP A 21 -2.19 -4.66 -4.34
N CYS A 22 -2.48 -3.94 -3.25
CA CYS A 22 -2.99 -2.56 -3.31
C CYS A 22 -2.01 -1.63 -4.04
N ALA A 23 -0.71 -1.72 -3.73
CA ALA A 23 0.31 -0.90 -4.37
C ALA A 23 0.50 -1.27 -5.85
N GLN A 24 0.47 -2.56 -6.18
CA GLN A 24 0.60 -3.05 -7.56
C GLN A 24 -0.54 -2.57 -8.45
N HIS A 25 -1.76 -2.48 -7.93
CA HIS A 25 -2.94 -2.06 -8.69
C HIS A 25 -2.81 -0.65 -9.27
N VAL A 26 -2.09 0.23 -8.58
CA VAL A 26 -1.89 1.63 -8.98
C VAL A 26 -0.47 1.94 -9.49
N LEU A 27 0.41 0.95 -9.56
CA LEU A 27 1.82 1.13 -9.93
C LEU A 27 1.99 1.76 -11.32
N HIS A 28 1.09 1.44 -12.25
CA HIS A 28 1.12 1.97 -13.62
C HIS A 28 1.11 3.50 -13.68
N PHE A 29 0.48 4.19 -12.73
CA PHE A 29 0.52 5.65 -12.67
C PHE A 29 1.94 6.21 -12.46
N PHE A 30 2.79 5.46 -11.75
CA PHE A 30 4.19 5.83 -11.60
C PHE A 30 4.98 5.47 -12.87
N GLU A 31 4.82 4.26 -13.38
CA GLU A 31 5.60 3.74 -14.51
C GLU A 31 5.36 4.51 -15.82
N GLU A 32 4.14 5.03 -16.03
CA GLU A 32 3.84 5.93 -17.15
C GLU A 32 4.64 7.24 -17.10
N LYS A 33 4.96 7.75 -15.91
CA LYS A 33 5.75 8.96 -15.72
C LYS A 33 7.25 8.72 -15.62
N GLN A 34 7.64 7.57 -15.12
CA GLN A 34 9.03 7.19 -14.83
C GLN A 34 9.32 5.77 -15.33
N PRO A 35 9.26 5.50 -16.66
CA PRO A 35 9.36 4.15 -17.21
C PRO A 35 10.70 3.47 -16.97
N ASN A 36 11.75 4.26 -16.65
CA ASN A 36 13.11 3.74 -16.41
C ASN A 36 13.46 3.66 -14.90
N ASP A 37 12.51 3.96 -14.01
CA ASP A 37 12.73 3.90 -12.56
C ASP A 37 11.94 2.72 -11.97
N ASP A 38 12.65 1.64 -11.66
CA ASP A 38 12.08 0.39 -11.14
C ASP A 38 11.94 0.35 -9.61
N ARG A 39 12.37 1.40 -8.89
CA ARG A 39 12.38 1.39 -7.42
C ARG A 39 11.04 1.06 -6.78
N PRO A 40 9.87 1.61 -7.21
CA PRO A 40 8.58 1.21 -6.65
C PRO A 40 8.21 -0.23 -6.98
N ARG A 41 8.42 -0.68 -8.22
CA ARG A 41 8.20 -2.09 -8.60
C ARG A 41 9.04 -3.03 -7.75
N ARG A 42 10.32 -2.71 -7.60
CA ARG A 42 11.25 -3.48 -6.79
C ARG A 42 10.82 -3.55 -5.32
N ALA A 43 10.28 -2.47 -4.75
CA ALA A 43 9.78 -2.46 -3.38
C ALA A 43 8.59 -3.44 -3.21
N ILE A 44 7.65 -3.47 -4.16
CA ILE A 44 6.53 -4.42 -4.15
C ILE A 44 7.01 -5.87 -4.25
N GLU A 45 7.95 -6.15 -5.16
CA GLU A 45 8.55 -7.49 -5.31
C GLU A 45 9.23 -7.96 -4.03
N LEU A 46 10.01 -7.08 -3.39
CA LEU A 46 10.72 -7.40 -2.16
C LEU A 46 9.78 -7.50 -0.95
N ALA A 47 8.66 -6.78 -0.92
CA ALA A 47 7.60 -7.00 0.07
C ALA A 47 7.08 -8.46 -0.02
N ARG A 48 6.75 -8.91 -1.22
CA ARG A 48 6.31 -10.30 -1.45
C ARG A 48 7.40 -11.33 -1.15
N ALA A 49 8.66 -11.05 -1.51
CA ALA A 49 9.79 -11.92 -1.21
C ALA A 49 10.01 -12.07 0.30
N TRP A 50 9.85 -11.00 1.07
CA TRP A 50 9.88 -11.08 2.52
C TRP A 50 8.74 -11.97 3.08
N ALA A 51 7.52 -11.80 2.60
CA ALA A 51 6.39 -12.62 3.02
C ALA A 51 6.57 -14.11 2.69
N ARG A 52 7.42 -14.47 1.72
CA ARG A 52 7.82 -15.85 1.42
C ARG A 52 9.06 -16.32 2.20
N GLY A 53 9.64 -15.48 3.05
CA GLY A 53 10.86 -15.81 3.81
C GLY A 53 12.16 -15.81 2.99
N GLU A 54 12.16 -15.22 1.80
CA GLU A 54 13.31 -15.25 0.87
C GLU A 54 14.34 -14.14 1.16
N ILE A 55 13.93 -13.08 1.83
CA ILE A 55 14.79 -11.95 2.19
C ILE A 55 14.55 -11.51 3.63
N THR A 56 15.47 -10.70 4.16
CA THR A 56 15.37 -10.13 5.50
C THR A 56 14.42 -8.92 5.53
N MET A 57 13.86 -8.64 6.71
CA MET A 57 13.08 -7.42 6.98
C MET A 57 13.86 -6.14 6.62
N SER A 58 15.17 -6.11 6.88
CA SER A 58 16.01 -4.95 6.57
C SER A 58 16.12 -4.68 5.06
N GLN A 59 16.17 -5.74 4.24
CA GLN A 59 16.18 -5.61 2.77
C GLN A 59 14.86 -5.06 2.24
N ALA A 60 13.72 -5.58 2.73
CA ALA A 60 12.40 -5.06 2.36
C ALA A 60 12.24 -3.58 2.77
N ARG A 61 12.63 -3.24 4.01
CA ARG A 61 12.59 -1.85 4.51
C ARG A 61 13.43 -0.89 3.67
N ALA A 62 14.65 -1.29 3.29
CA ALA A 62 15.52 -0.47 2.45
C ALA A 62 14.88 -0.19 1.08
N ALA A 63 14.29 -1.20 0.45
CA ALA A 63 13.56 -1.03 -0.82
C ALA A 63 12.37 -0.07 -0.68
N GLY A 64 11.64 -0.15 0.43
CA GLY A 64 10.57 0.81 0.75
C GLY A 64 11.08 2.25 0.82
N GLY A 65 12.23 2.48 1.45
CA GLY A 65 12.89 3.78 1.50
C GLY A 65 13.27 4.31 0.11
N HIS A 66 13.75 3.45 -0.79
CA HIS A 66 14.09 3.82 -2.16
C HIS A 66 12.85 4.20 -2.98
N ALA A 67 11.74 3.46 -2.85
CA ALA A 67 10.47 3.81 -3.50
C ALA A 67 9.92 5.15 -3.01
N MET A 68 9.96 5.42 -1.70
CA MET A 68 9.56 6.72 -1.14
C MET A 68 10.47 7.85 -1.62
N ALA A 69 11.77 7.61 -1.82
CA ALA A 69 12.68 8.59 -2.40
C ALA A 69 12.31 8.91 -3.85
N ALA A 70 11.89 7.92 -4.65
CA ALA A 70 11.39 8.14 -6.01
C ALA A 70 10.16 9.06 -6.06
N ALA A 71 9.31 8.99 -5.03
CA ALA A 71 8.10 9.81 -4.94
C ALA A 71 8.37 11.31 -4.72
N ARG A 72 9.52 11.68 -4.13
CA ARG A 72 9.79 13.05 -3.63
C ARG A 72 9.78 14.12 -4.73
N VAL A 73 10.22 13.75 -5.92
CA VAL A 73 10.34 14.67 -7.08
C VAL A 73 9.07 14.71 -7.94
N LEU A 74 8.04 13.96 -7.56
CA LEU A 74 6.80 13.81 -8.31
C LEU A 74 5.62 14.45 -7.59
N SER A 75 4.50 14.56 -8.29
CA SER A 75 3.21 15.02 -7.77
C SER A 75 2.07 14.10 -8.25
N GLY A 76 0.87 14.28 -7.69
CA GLY A 76 -0.33 13.59 -8.13
C GLY A 76 -0.28 12.07 -8.02
N SER A 77 -0.90 11.38 -8.97
CA SER A 77 -1.07 9.93 -8.97
C SER A 77 0.26 9.17 -8.94
N ALA A 78 1.25 9.59 -9.71
CA ALA A 78 2.58 8.97 -9.76
C ALA A 78 3.29 9.02 -8.40
N ARG A 79 3.22 10.16 -7.72
CA ARG A 79 3.78 10.31 -6.36
C ARG A 79 3.11 9.35 -5.37
N TYR A 80 1.78 9.30 -5.38
CA TYR A 80 1.03 8.44 -4.46
C TYR A 80 1.25 6.96 -4.76
N ALA A 81 1.36 6.55 -6.02
CA ALA A 81 1.70 5.17 -6.39
C ALA A 81 3.06 4.74 -5.84
N ALA A 82 4.09 5.60 -5.94
CA ALA A 82 5.40 5.31 -5.37
C ALA A 82 5.38 5.24 -3.83
N PHE A 83 4.60 6.09 -3.16
CA PHE A 83 4.40 5.99 -1.71
C PHE A 83 3.66 4.71 -1.32
N ALA A 84 2.64 4.27 -2.07
CA ALA A 84 1.96 3.01 -1.83
C ALA A 84 2.94 1.83 -1.87
N ALA A 85 3.81 1.79 -2.88
CA ALA A 85 4.85 0.76 -2.99
C ALA A 85 5.84 0.79 -1.81
N GLY A 86 6.27 1.97 -1.40
CA GLY A 86 7.14 2.14 -0.24
C GLY A 86 6.51 1.67 1.07
N GLN A 87 5.23 1.98 1.28
CA GLN A 87 4.46 1.54 2.44
C GLN A 87 4.26 0.02 2.44
N ALA A 88 4.00 -0.60 1.28
CA ALA A 88 3.87 -2.04 1.17
C ALA A 88 5.14 -2.78 1.64
N ALA A 89 6.32 -2.32 1.23
CA ALA A 89 7.59 -2.89 1.70
C ALA A 89 7.87 -2.58 3.19
N ALA A 90 7.37 -1.45 3.70
CA ALA A 90 7.50 -1.08 5.11
C ALA A 90 6.66 -1.95 6.06
N VAL A 91 5.64 -2.66 5.55
CA VAL A 91 4.85 -3.63 6.34
C VAL A 91 5.76 -4.67 6.99
N ALA A 92 6.83 -5.10 6.32
CA ALA A 92 7.78 -6.09 6.82
C ALA A 92 8.33 -5.75 8.21
N HIS A 93 8.52 -4.47 8.54
CA HIS A 93 9.03 -4.08 9.86
C HIS A 93 7.95 -3.54 10.80
N VAL A 94 6.85 -3.02 10.27
CA VAL A 94 5.69 -2.56 11.06
C VAL A 94 4.41 -2.88 10.30
N ALA A 95 3.69 -3.89 10.76
CA ALA A 95 2.47 -4.37 10.12
C ALA A 95 1.45 -3.26 9.84
N ALA A 96 1.38 -2.24 10.69
CA ALA A 96 0.46 -1.10 10.54
C ALA A 96 0.69 -0.24 9.28
N HIS A 97 1.76 -0.47 8.52
CA HIS A 97 1.96 0.19 7.23
C HIS A 97 1.03 -0.32 6.11
N GLU A 98 0.32 -1.45 6.32
CA GLU A 98 -0.64 -1.98 5.34
C GLU A 98 -1.72 -0.96 4.97
N LEU A 99 -2.26 -0.22 5.95
CA LEU A 99 -3.22 0.85 5.67
C LEU A 99 -2.57 2.03 4.93
N GLY A 100 -1.29 2.29 5.17
CA GLY A 100 -0.55 3.31 4.41
C GLY A 100 -0.48 2.98 2.93
N ALA A 101 -0.18 1.71 2.59
CA ALA A 101 -0.17 1.24 1.20
C ALA A 101 -1.55 1.40 0.56
N ALA A 102 -2.60 0.92 1.21
CA ALA A 102 -3.98 1.02 0.74
C ALA A 102 -4.44 2.48 0.59
N ALA A 103 -4.18 3.33 1.59
CA ALA A 103 -4.59 4.73 1.57
C ALA A 103 -3.90 5.53 0.46
N TYR A 104 -2.58 5.34 0.25
CA TYR A 104 -1.89 5.98 -0.86
C TYR A 104 -2.35 5.46 -2.22
N ALA A 105 -2.72 4.18 -2.35
CA ALA A 105 -3.30 3.65 -3.59
C ALA A 105 -4.65 4.32 -3.90
N ILE A 106 -5.53 4.50 -2.92
CA ILE A 106 -6.79 5.25 -3.08
C ILE A 106 -6.50 6.71 -3.48
N LYS A 107 -5.50 7.36 -2.86
CA LYS A 107 -5.10 8.72 -3.25
C LYS A 107 -4.56 8.79 -4.68
N ALA A 108 -3.84 7.76 -5.14
CA ALA A 108 -3.36 7.67 -6.51
C ALA A 108 -4.53 7.59 -7.50
N ALA A 109 -5.50 6.71 -7.25
CA ALA A 109 -6.71 6.58 -8.06
C ALA A 109 -7.51 7.89 -8.11
N ARG A 110 -7.71 8.53 -6.95
CA ARG A 110 -8.40 9.85 -6.87
C ARG A 110 -7.68 10.94 -7.66
N ALA A 111 -6.34 10.98 -7.58
CA ALA A 111 -5.54 11.99 -8.27
C ALA A 111 -5.48 11.77 -9.79
N ALA A 112 -5.69 10.56 -10.27
CA ALA A 112 -5.75 10.22 -11.68
C ALA A 112 -7.14 10.43 -12.30
N ALA A 113 -8.17 10.58 -11.49
CA ALA A 113 -9.54 10.69 -11.96
C ALA A 113 -9.80 12.01 -12.70
N LEU A 114 -10.71 11.96 -13.66
CA LEU A 114 -11.22 13.15 -14.35
C LEU A 114 -12.00 14.06 -13.39
N ASN A 115 -12.13 15.34 -13.76
CA ASN A 115 -12.87 16.32 -12.97
C ASN A 115 -14.29 15.81 -12.65
N GLY A 116 -14.66 15.88 -11.37
CA GLY A 116 -15.96 15.43 -10.87
C GLY A 116 -16.04 13.92 -10.55
N GLN A 117 -15.05 13.12 -10.91
CA GLN A 117 -15.04 11.66 -10.66
C GLN A 117 -14.11 11.21 -9.51
N THR A 118 -13.47 12.16 -8.84
CA THR A 118 -12.47 11.89 -7.80
C THR A 118 -13.02 11.03 -6.65
N ALA A 119 -14.22 11.34 -6.16
CA ALA A 119 -14.84 10.59 -5.07
C ALA A 119 -15.17 9.15 -5.49
N GLU A 120 -15.72 8.98 -6.68
CA GLU A 120 -16.09 7.68 -7.24
C GLU A 120 -14.85 6.82 -7.49
N ALA A 121 -13.78 7.37 -8.08
CA ALA A 121 -12.53 6.66 -8.29
C ALA A 121 -11.94 6.14 -6.97
N GLY A 122 -11.98 6.95 -5.92
CA GLY A 122 -11.53 6.53 -4.59
C GLY A 122 -12.40 5.42 -4.00
N ARG A 123 -13.73 5.52 -4.15
CA ARG A 123 -14.68 4.50 -3.69
C ARG A 123 -14.46 3.16 -4.41
N LEU A 124 -14.30 3.18 -5.72
CA LEU A 124 -14.05 1.97 -6.52
C LEU A 124 -12.72 1.30 -6.14
N GLU A 125 -11.67 2.07 -5.98
CA GLU A 125 -10.37 1.55 -5.53
C GLU A 125 -10.49 0.92 -4.14
N CYS A 126 -11.14 1.59 -3.19
CA CYS A 126 -11.38 1.06 -1.85
C CYS A 126 -12.19 -0.25 -1.88
N GLN A 127 -13.23 -0.33 -2.70
CA GLN A 127 -14.01 -1.56 -2.87
C GLN A 127 -13.18 -2.69 -3.45
N TRP A 128 -12.38 -2.40 -4.49
CA TRP A 128 -11.48 -3.38 -5.07
C TRP A 128 -10.50 -3.93 -4.03
N GLN A 129 -9.86 -3.06 -3.25
CA GLN A 129 -8.92 -3.46 -2.18
C GLN A 129 -9.58 -4.38 -1.14
N ARG A 130 -10.80 -4.07 -0.72
CA ARG A 130 -11.56 -4.90 0.22
C ARG A 130 -11.95 -6.25 -0.38
N ALA A 131 -12.21 -6.31 -1.69
CA ALA A 131 -12.49 -7.56 -2.38
C ALA A 131 -11.27 -8.49 -2.45
N GLN A 132 -10.04 -7.93 -2.42
CA GLN A 132 -8.80 -8.71 -2.40
C GLN A 132 -8.43 -9.25 -1.01
N LEU A 133 -9.11 -8.83 0.07
CA LEU A 133 -8.76 -9.27 1.43
C LEU A 133 -9.01 -10.77 1.62
N PRO A 134 -7.98 -11.55 1.99
CA PRO A 134 -8.16 -12.91 2.48
C PRO A 134 -9.09 -12.94 3.69
N SER A 135 -9.88 -14.01 3.83
CA SER A 135 -10.82 -14.17 4.95
C SER A 135 -10.15 -14.05 6.31
N GLU A 136 -8.92 -14.54 6.42
CA GLU A 136 -8.14 -14.62 7.66
C GLU A 136 -7.76 -13.26 8.25
N ILE A 137 -7.63 -12.24 7.40
CA ILE A 137 -7.28 -10.88 7.85
C ILE A 137 -8.37 -9.85 7.58
N ARG A 138 -9.50 -10.25 6.98
CA ARG A 138 -10.57 -9.33 6.57
C ARG A 138 -11.08 -8.48 7.73
N ASP A 139 -11.51 -9.12 8.81
CA ASP A 139 -12.06 -8.40 9.97
C ASP A 139 -11.01 -7.52 10.63
N LEU A 140 -9.77 -8.01 10.75
CA LEU A 140 -8.64 -7.27 11.29
C LEU A 140 -8.42 -5.97 10.51
N VAL A 141 -8.36 -6.03 9.18
CA VAL A 141 -8.12 -4.86 8.33
C VAL A 141 -9.31 -3.91 8.33
N LEU A 142 -10.54 -4.43 8.25
CA LEU A 142 -11.75 -3.58 8.26
C LEU A 142 -11.91 -2.83 9.59
N ASP A 143 -11.60 -3.45 10.71
CA ASP A 143 -11.61 -2.77 12.02
C ASP A 143 -10.47 -1.75 12.13
N ASP A 144 -9.29 -2.06 11.63
CA ASP A 144 -8.18 -1.11 11.61
C ASP A 144 -8.49 0.10 10.70
N GLN A 145 -9.14 -0.10 9.56
CA GLN A 145 -9.65 0.98 8.71
C GLN A 145 -10.62 1.91 9.46
N LYS A 146 -11.55 1.37 10.25
CA LYS A 146 -12.48 2.18 11.06
C LYS A 146 -11.73 3.03 12.10
N VAL A 147 -10.81 2.40 12.84
CA VAL A 147 -10.08 3.04 13.95
C VAL A 147 -9.09 4.10 13.44
N ARG A 148 -8.47 3.86 12.29
CA ARG A 148 -7.37 4.67 11.76
C ARG A 148 -7.73 5.51 10.53
N ASN A 149 -9.01 5.58 10.15
CA ASN A 149 -9.46 6.31 8.96
C ASN A 149 -9.04 7.79 8.98
N GLU A 150 -9.08 8.42 10.16
CA GLU A 150 -8.67 9.83 10.32
C GLU A 150 -7.22 10.04 9.89
N ILE A 151 -6.28 9.25 10.40
CA ILE A 151 -4.86 9.37 10.05
C ILE A 151 -4.56 8.92 8.62
N CYS A 152 -5.50 8.23 7.99
CA CYS A 152 -5.48 7.85 6.58
C CYS A 152 -6.33 8.80 5.71
N TRP A 153 -6.50 10.05 6.12
CA TRP A 153 -7.21 11.11 5.38
C TRP A 153 -8.66 10.77 5.04
N PHE A 154 -9.32 9.96 5.84
CA PHE A 154 -10.70 9.53 5.65
C PHE A 154 -10.96 8.90 4.26
N VAL A 155 -10.00 8.13 3.71
CA VAL A 155 -10.15 7.55 2.37
C VAL A 155 -10.96 6.26 2.32
N PHE A 156 -11.16 5.58 3.46
CA PHE A 156 -11.82 4.27 3.52
C PHE A 156 -13.36 4.40 3.62
N HIS A 157 -13.96 5.13 2.68
CA HIS A 157 -15.40 5.29 2.55
C HIS A 157 -15.94 4.46 1.37
N CYS A 158 -16.10 3.16 1.59
CA CYS A 158 -16.67 2.25 0.59
C CYS A 158 -17.65 1.18 1.20
#